data_6906fbb89b0d16a015d39e8a62b87331
#
_entry.id   6906fbb89b0d16a015d39e8a62b87331
#
_cell.length_a   1.000
_cell.length_b   1.000
_cell.length_c   1.000
_cell.angle_alpha   90.00
_cell.angle_beta   90.00
_cell.angle_gamma   90.00
#
_symmetry.space_group_name_H-M   'P 1'
#
loop_
_entity.id
_entity.type
_entity.pdbx_description
1 polymer ?
#
loop_
_entity_poly.entity_id
_entity_poly.type
_entity_poly.pdbx_seq_one_letter_code
_entity_poly.pdbx_strand_id
1 'polypeptide(L)'
;MKKRHSEEQIIRILREAETNQIPIREVCREHNITEQTLYRWRNKYGGMDVPEARRLKDLESENAKLKRLVAEQMLVIDGLKEFSRKK
;
A
#
# COMPACT_ATOMS: atom_id res chain seq x y z
N MET A 1 -6.85 -8.98 16.87
CA MET A 1 -5.86 -8.05 16.32
C MET A 1 -5.46 -8.45 14.91
N LYS A 2 -5.55 -7.50 14.00
CA LYS A 2 -5.09 -7.75 12.64
C LYS A 2 -3.57 -7.70 12.62
N LYS A 3 -2.95 -8.80 12.27
CA LYS A 3 -1.51 -8.82 12.05
C LYS A 3 -1.21 -8.07 10.77
N ARG A 4 -0.43 -7.01 10.88
CA ARG A 4 0.09 -6.32 9.72
C ARG A 4 1.41 -6.96 9.32
N HIS A 5 1.53 -7.26 8.05
CA HIS A 5 2.76 -7.83 7.52
C HIS A 5 3.65 -6.68 7.02
N SER A 6 4.93 -6.75 7.36
CA SER A 6 5.90 -5.79 6.83
C SER A 6 6.18 -6.10 5.35
N GLU A 7 6.77 -5.16 4.63
CA GLU A 7 7.14 -5.35 3.24
C GLU A 7 8.09 -6.53 3.08
N GLU A 8 9.01 -6.69 4.03
CA GLU A 8 9.93 -7.81 4.05
C GLU A 8 9.20 -9.14 4.16
N GLN A 9 8.21 -9.21 5.05
CA GLN A 9 7.41 -10.42 5.22
C GLN A 9 6.60 -10.72 3.98
N ILE A 10 5.99 -9.71 3.38
CA ILE A 10 5.20 -9.85 2.16
C ILE A 10 6.06 -10.40 1.02
N ILE A 11 7.24 -9.82 0.82
CA ILE A 11 8.15 -10.27 -0.24
C ILE A 11 8.57 -11.71 0.02
N ARG A 12 8.87 -12.05 1.27
CA ARG A 12 9.26 -13.42 1.65
C ARG A 12 8.14 -14.41 1.34
N ILE A 13 6.91 -14.08 1.68
CA ILE A 13 5.75 -14.93 1.43
C ILE A 13 5.53 -15.12 -0.07
N LEU A 14 5.64 -14.04 -0.85
CA LEU A 14 5.50 -14.10 -2.30
C LEU A 14 6.58 -14.99 -2.94
N ARG A 15 7.81 -14.88 -2.48
CA ARG A 15 8.90 -15.72 -2.98
C ARG A 15 8.66 -17.18 -2.63
N GLU A 16 8.20 -17.45 -1.43
CA GLU A 16 7.87 -18.80 -1.00
C GLU A 16 6.79 -19.41 -1.88
N ALA A 17 5.76 -18.62 -2.21
CA ALA A 17 4.68 -19.07 -3.07
C ALA A 17 5.14 -19.35 -4.50
N GLU A 18 6.17 -18.66 -4.97
CA GLU A 18 6.70 -18.84 -6.33
C GLU A 18 7.70 -19.99 -6.44
N THR A 19 8.56 -20.14 -5.42
CA THR A 19 9.68 -21.08 -5.49
C THR A 19 9.36 -22.46 -4.96
N ASN A 20 8.42 -22.55 -4.02
CA ASN A 20 8.04 -23.82 -3.43
C ASN A 20 6.91 -24.47 -4.25
N GLN A 21 6.98 -25.79 -4.39
CA GLN A 21 5.94 -26.52 -5.09
C GLN A 21 4.75 -26.81 -4.17
N ILE A 22 4.55 -25.94 -3.20
CA ILE A 22 3.46 -26.01 -2.26
C ILE A 22 2.26 -25.29 -2.85
N PRO A 23 1.04 -25.85 -2.76
CA PRO A 23 -0.14 -25.13 -3.23
C PRO A 23 -0.29 -23.77 -2.54
N ILE A 24 -0.75 -22.79 -3.30
CA ILE A 24 -0.96 -21.42 -2.79
C ILE A 24 -1.84 -21.44 -1.54
N ARG A 25 -2.82 -22.35 -1.51
CA ARG A 25 -3.71 -22.49 -0.36
C ARG A 25 -2.96 -22.78 0.93
N GLU A 26 -1.94 -23.64 0.85
CA GLU A 26 -1.14 -23.99 2.03
C GLU A 26 -0.25 -22.85 2.48
N VAL A 27 0.34 -22.13 1.54
CA VAL A 27 1.14 -20.93 1.87
C VAL A 27 0.28 -19.91 2.60
N CYS A 28 -0.93 -19.71 2.11
CA CYS A 28 -1.87 -18.80 2.76
C CYS A 28 -2.25 -19.25 4.16
N ARG A 29 -2.46 -20.56 4.32
CA ARG A 29 -2.79 -21.12 5.62
C ARG A 29 -1.66 -20.94 6.63
N GLU A 30 -0.42 -21.20 6.22
CA GLU A 30 0.74 -21.05 7.08
C GLU A 30 0.92 -19.62 7.58
N HIS A 31 0.65 -18.67 6.72
CA HIS A 31 0.82 -17.25 7.05
C HIS A 31 -0.46 -16.57 7.49
N ASN A 32 -1.52 -17.34 7.62
CA ASN A 32 -2.81 -16.85 8.11
C ASN A 32 -3.36 -15.69 7.29
N ILE A 33 -3.30 -15.85 5.97
CA ILE A 33 -3.82 -14.87 5.00
C ILE A 33 -4.77 -15.58 4.04
N THR A 34 -5.60 -14.80 3.34
CA THR A 34 -6.47 -15.34 2.32
C THR A 34 -5.74 -15.39 0.99
N GLU A 35 -6.21 -16.23 0.07
CA GLU A 35 -5.68 -16.28 -1.29
C GLU A 35 -5.85 -14.92 -1.97
N GLN A 36 -6.95 -14.25 -1.69
CA GLN A 36 -7.23 -12.94 -2.23
C GLN A 36 -6.18 -11.91 -1.82
N THR A 37 -5.77 -11.97 -0.54
CA THR A 37 -4.70 -11.11 -0.03
C THR A 37 -3.39 -11.41 -0.76
N LEU A 38 -3.07 -12.69 -0.95
CA LEU A 38 -1.85 -13.09 -1.64
C LEU A 38 -1.82 -12.56 -3.07
N TYR A 39 -2.92 -12.68 -3.80
CA TYR A 39 -3.01 -12.18 -5.17
C TYR A 39 -2.90 -10.67 -5.23
N ARG A 40 -3.47 -9.96 -4.26
CA ARG A 40 -3.35 -8.51 -4.15
C ARG A 40 -1.89 -8.12 -3.93
N TRP A 41 -1.19 -8.82 -3.07
CA TRP A 41 0.23 -8.59 -2.82
C TRP A 41 1.07 -8.87 -4.07
N ARG A 42 0.75 -9.92 -4.78
CA ARG A 42 1.45 -10.27 -6.02
C ARG A 42 1.31 -9.17 -7.06
N ASN A 43 0.11 -8.62 -7.21
CA ASN A 43 -0.12 -7.53 -8.14
C ASN A 43 0.64 -6.26 -7.75
N LYS A 44 0.73 -6.01 -6.46
CA LYS A 44 1.36 -4.79 -5.96
C LYS A 44 2.89 -4.90 -5.87
N TYR A 45 3.38 -6.01 -5.37
CA TYR A 45 4.80 -6.17 -5.04
C TYR A 45 5.51 -7.23 -5.87
N GLY A 46 4.84 -7.88 -6.79
CA GLY A 46 5.45 -8.94 -7.58
C GLY A 46 6.67 -8.45 -8.34
N GLY A 47 7.78 -9.17 -8.23
CA GLY A 47 9.02 -8.80 -8.86
C GLY A 47 9.84 -7.75 -8.13
N MET A 48 9.34 -7.21 -7.02
CA MET A 48 10.09 -6.22 -6.24
C MET A 48 10.97 -6.89 -5.20
N ASP A 49 12.10 -6.26 -4.89
CA ASP A 49 12.88 -6.62 -3.71
C ASP A 49 12.39 -5.81 -2.51
N VAL A 50 12.96 -6.08 -1.34
CA VAL A 50 12.51 -5.42 -0.09
C VAL A 50 12.70 -3.89 -0.15
N PRO A 51 13.88 -3.37 -0.58
CA PRO A 51 14.04 -1.92 -0.69
C PRO A 51 13.02 -1.27 -1.63
N GLU A 52 12.73 -1.91 -2.77
CA GLU A 52 11.75 -1.38 -3.72
C GLU A 52 10.34 -1.34 -3.11
N ALA A 53 9.96 -2.41 -2.39
CA ALA A 53 8.66 -2.47 -1.73
C ALA A 53 8.52 -1.41 -0.65
N ARG A 54 9.59 -1.17 0.13
CA ARG A 54 9.60 -0.12 1.14
C ARG A 54 9.48 1.26 0.52
N ARG A 55 10.21 1.48 -0.58
CA ARG A 55 10.14 2.74 -1.30
C ARG A 55 8.74 2.99 -1.85
N LEU A 56 8.10 1.96 -2.39
CA LEU A 56 6.73 2.09 -2.87
C LEU A 56 5.80 2.52 -1.75
N LYS A 57 5.93 1.91 -0.58
CA LYS A 57 5.11 2.27 0.58
C LYS A 57 5.32 3.72 0.99
N ASP A 58 6.59 4.15 1.03
CA ASP A 58 6.92 5.53 1.39
C ASP A 58 6.33 6.51 0.38
N LEU A 59 6.42 6.19 -0.92
CA LEU A 59 5.87 7.03 -1.97
C LEU A 59 4.34 7.09 -1.89
N GLU A 60 3.69 5.98 -1.57
CA GLU A 60 2.24 5.98 -1.40
C GLU A 60 1.82 6.85 -0.22
N SER A 61 2.55 6.75 0.90
CA SER A 61 2.29 7.56 2.08
C SER A 61 2.49 9.04 1.79
N GLU A 62 3.59 9.37 1.13
CA GLU A 62 3.90 10.75 0.73
C GLU A 62 2.86 11.29 -0.24
N ASN A 63 2.45 10.46 -1.20
CA ASN A 63 1.44 10.85 -2.17
C ASN A 63 0.10 11.17 -1.49
N ALA A 64 -0.32 10.32 -0.55
CA ALA A 64 -1.55 10.54 0.20
C ALA A 64 -1.49 11.84 1.01
N LYS A 65 -0.33 12.11 1.63
CA LYS A 65 -0.12 13.32 2.41
C LYS A 65 -0.19 14.57 1.51
N LEU A 66 0.48 14.52 0.35
CA LEU A 66 0.47 15.63 -0.59
C LEU A 66 -0.92 15.91 -1.13
N LYS A 67 -1.67 14.86 -1.45
CA LYS A 67 -3.05 15.02 -1.90
C LYS A 67 -3.92 15.69 -0.85
N ARG A 68 -3.74 15.31 0.41
CA ARG A 68 -4.48 15.93 1.51
C ARG A 68 -4.13 17.39 1.65
N LEU A 69 -2.83 17.73 1.59
CA LEU A 69 -2.37 19.12 1.68
C LEU A 69 -2.92 19.95 0.54
N VAL A 70 -2.92 19.42 -0.67
CA VAL A 70 -3.47 20.12 -1.83
C VAL A 70 -4.96 20.38 -1.62
N ALA A 71 -5.71 19.37 -1.16
CA ALA A 71 -7.14 19.54 -0.91
C ALA A 71 -7.41 20.61 0.15
N GLU A 72 -6.64 20.62 1.24
CA GLU A 72 -6.75 21.64 2.28
C GLU A 72 -6.46 23.02 1.75
N GLN A 73 -5.41 23.17 0.92
CA GLN A 73 -5.07 24.46 0.33
C GLN A 73 -6.14 24.93 -0.64
N MET A 74 -6.74 24.05 -1.39
CA MET A 74 -7.83 24.39 -2.29
C MET A 74 -9.03 24.93 -1.52
N LEU A 75 -9.34 24.33 -0.39
CA LEU A 75 -10.43 24.83 0.47
C LEU A 75 -10.13 26.20 1.03
N VAL A 76 -8.88 26.44 1.45
CA VAL A 76 -8.47 27.76 1.93
C VAL A 76 -8.58 28.80 0.82
N ILE A 77 -8.10 28.47 -0.37
CA ILE A 77 -8.16 29.37 -1.52
C ILE A 77 -9.60 29.70 -1.86
N ASP A 78 -10.48 28.71 -1.91
CA ASP A 78 -11.89 28.91 -2.20
C ASP A 78 -12.54 29.81 -1.14
N GLY A 79 -12.21 29.60 0.13
CA GLY A 79 -12.69 30.43 1.22
C GLY A 79 -12.25 31.86 1.08
N LEU A 80 -10.98 32.10 0.73
CA LEU A 80 -10.45 33.43 0.52
C LEU A 80 -11.10 34.13 -0.68
N LYS A 81 -11.32 33.42 -1.75
CA LYS A 81 -12.02 33.93 -2.92
C LYS A 81 -13.43 34.36 -2.56
N GLU A 82 -14.13 33.54 -1.80
CA GLU A 82 -15.49 33.85 -1.37
C GLU A 82 -15.52 35.08 -0.49
N PHE A 83 -14.58 35.19 0.44
CA PHE A 83 -14.46 36.35 1.32
C PHE A 83 -14.19 37.60 0.51
N SER A 84 -13.28 37.56 -0.47
CA SER A 84 -12.96 38.69 -1.32
C SER A 84 -14.15 39.13 -2.16
N ARG A 85 -14.97 38.17 -2.63
CA ARG A 85 -16.13 38.47 -3.46
C ARG A 85 -17.21 39.22 -2.70
N LYS A 86 -17.30 39.04 -1.40
CA LYS A 86 -18.34 39.67 -0.56
C LYS A 86 -18.05 41.09 -0.16
N LYS A 87 -16.91 41.64 -0.47
CA LYS A 87 -16.57 43.02 -0.16
C LYS A 87 -17.28 43.98 -1.11
#